data_aa9e47583739441905c7330f0bfd4a87
#
_entry.id   aa9e47583739441905c7330f0bfd4a87
#
_cell.length_a   1.000
_cell.length_b   1.000
_cell.length_c   1.000
_cell.angle_alpha   90.00
_cell.angle_beta   90.00
_cell.angle_gamma   90.00
#
_symmetry.space_group_name_H-M   'P 1'
#
loop_
_entity.id
_entity.type
_entity.pdbx_description
1 polymer ?
#
loop_
_entity_poly.entity_id
_entity_poly.type
_entity_poly.pdbx_seq_one_letter_code
_entity_poly.pdbx_strand_id
1 'polypeptide(L)'
;AFEHLARIWETVKHHGQEMVIAVPGFYTREHLGFILGITRELSIPVRGFVPLAVAAVPDRLPEGLLLHLDIHLHRFEITRLQRAGQLSQKDTVSLEGNGLSKLYSRWVDAIAEEFVRTTRFDPLHQAATEQELYDRLPGVLSQLKQNPSVHFEMTGGSKVYHVTITRDLFYKKSAPVFQEFQRLIGRLYNRYRDNELGAVLMLTDRMARLPGITHMLAGIENYKIIELAPGSGAQGLFRFENQLTASPPEGSAPFLTTRPLPAEGPISNTVPDRHAQTHQRPTHILYRDLAYRITEKPLIIGLERAADGFGIQIQGQIAGVSRKHCSVQLRGDEVVLNDYSSYGTFVNDEPVHMKIILSLGQVIRVGTPGERLKLIACMEPSYGET
;
A
#
# COMPACT_ATOMS: atom_id res chain seq x y z
N ALA A 1 21.40 -4.67 1.34
CA ALA A 1 20.37 -5.69 1.57
C ALA A 1 20.43 -6.21 3.02
N PHE A 2 21.59 -6.72 3.48
CA PHE A 2 21.77 -7.30 4.82
C PHE A 2 21.32 -6.35 5.95
N GLU A 3 21.93 -5.18 6.05
CA GLU A 3 21.60 -4.18 7.08
C GLU A 3 20.12 -3.74 7.03
N HIS A 4 19.55 -3.64 5.84
CA HIS A 4 18.15 -3.28 5.67
C HIS A 4 17.22 -4.37 6.21
N LEU A 5 17.48 -5.63 5.86
CA LEU A 5 16.71 -6.76 6.38
C LEU A 5 16.88 -6.93 7.90
N ALA A 6 18.10 -6.74 8.41
CA ALA A 6 18.37 -6.78 9.85
C ALA A 6 17.53 -5.73 10.59
N ARG A 7 17.50 -4.47 10.10
CA ARG A 7 16.71 -3.39 10.69
C ARG A 7 15.22 -3.68 10.66
N ILE A 8 14.69 -4.18 9.52
CA ILE A 8 13.28 -4.58 9.43
C ILE A 8 12.99 -5.70 10.42
N TRP A 9 13.84 -6.73 10.48
CA TRP A 9 13.64 -7.87 11.37
C TRP A 9 13.58 -7.42 12.83
N GLU A 10 14.48 -6.57 13.27
CA GLU A 10 14.45 -6.01 14.63
C GLU A 10 13.13 -5.35 14.97
N THR A 11 12.48 -4.74 13.98
CA THR A 11 11.18 -4.07 14.17
C THR A 11 10.02 -5.06 14.27
N VAL A 12 10.08 -6.18 13.55
CA VAL A 12 8.93 -7.10 13.40
C VAL A 12 9.05 -8.43 14.16
N LYS A 13 10.23 -8.83 14.62
CA LYS A 13 10.50 -10.15 15.27
C LYS A 13 9.61 -10.45 16.47
N HIS A 14 9.05 -9.43 17.11
CA HIS A 14 8.15 -9.58 18.26
C HIS A 14 6.70 -9.90 17.87
N HIS A 15 6.36 -9.85 16.57
CA HIS A 15 5.00 -10.03 16.08
C HIS A 15 4.73 -11.44 15.53
N GLY A 16 5.74 -12.29 15.41
CA GLY A 16 5.56 -13.64 14.91
C GLY A 16 6.83 -14.49 15.07
N GLN A 17 6.62 -15.82 15.00
CA GLN A 17 7.70 -16.79 15.13
C GLN A 17 8.30 -17.20 13.77
N GLU A 18 7.62 -16.91 12.68
CA GLU A 18 7.97 -17.31 11.32
C GLU A 18 7.62 -16.22 10.31
N MET A 19 8.30 -16.21 9.18
CA MET A 19 8.12 -15.22 8.13
C MET A 19 7.86 -15.89 6.78
N VAL A 20 6.85 -15.39 6.07
CA VAL A 20 6.66 -15.66 4.64
C VAL A 20 6.96 -14.37 3.88
N ILE A 21 7.73 -14.48 2.81
CA ILE A 21 8.21 -13.31 2.06
C ILE A 21 7.52 -13.22 0.70
N ALA A 22 6.80 -12.11 0.47
CA ALA A 22 6.34 -11.76 -0.87
C ALA A 22 7.51 -11.18 -1.68
N VAL A 23 7.76 -11.74 -2.85
CA VAL A 23 8.89 -11.36 -3.71
C VAL A 23 8.42 -10.81 -5.06
N PRO A 24 9.18 -9.89 -5.68
CA PRO A 24 8.93 -9.45 -7.05
C PRO A 24 8.87 -10.61 -8.04
N GLY A 25 8.08 -10.46 -9.09
CA GLY A 25 7.89 -11.51 -10.09
C GLY A 25 9.14 -11.84 -10.91
N PHE A 26 10.09 -10.90 -11.02
CA PHE A 26 11.35 -11.10 -11.72
C PHE A 26 12.43 -11.84 -10.91
N TYR A 27 12.15 -12.21 -9.65
CA TYR A 27 13.12 -12.92 -8.84
C TYR A 27 13.36 -14.33 -9.38
N THR A 28 14.63 -14.64 -9.65
CA THR A 28 15.12 -15.96 -10.04
C THR A 28 15.46 -16.81 -8.80
N ARG A 29 15.74 -18.09 -9.02
CA ARG A 29 16.22 -18.97 -7.95
C ARG A 29 17.48 -18.44 -7.26
N GLU A 30 18.37 -17.78 -8.01
CA GLU A 30 19.58 -17.15 -7.46
C GLU A 30 19.23 -16.02 -6.50
N HIS A 31 18.31 -15.14 -6.87
CA HIS A 31 17.83 -14.07 -6.00
C HIS A 31 17.20 -14.62 -4.70
N LEU A 32 16.40 -15.68 -4.82
CA LEU A 32 15.79 -16.34 -3.66
C LEU A 32 16.83 -16.99 -2.78
N GLY A 33 17.82 -17.68 -3.36
CA GLY A 33 18.95 -18.26 -2.64
C GLY A 33 19.77 -17.20 -1.90
N PHE A 34 20.01 -16.05 -2.52
CA PHE A 34 20.72 -14.94 -1.89
C PHE A 34 19.95 -14.39 -0.68
N ILE A 35 18.62 -14.17 -0.82
CA ILE A 35 17.80 -13.73 0.30
C ILE A 35 17.79 -14.77 1.42
N LEU A 36 17.63 -16.05 1.07
CA LEU A 36 17.64 -17.12 2.05
C LEU A 36 18.98 -17.21 2.80
N GLY A 37 20.10 -16.98 2.13
CA GLY A 37 21.42 -16.87 2.75
C GLY A 37 21.49 -15.73 3.77
N ILE A 38 21.00 -14.53 3.40
CA ILE A 38 20.96 -13.38 4.32
C ILE A 38 20.04 -13.66 5.51
N THR A 39 18.86 -14.22 5.28
CA THR A 39 17.90 -14.48 6.36
C THR A 39 18.41 -15.54 7.34
N ARG A 40 19.16 -16.52 6.87
CA ARG A 40 19.85 -17.52 7.73
C ARG A 40 20.89 -16.85 8.63
N GLU A 41 21.74 -16.00 8.07
CA GLU A 41 22.76 -15.27 8.83
C GLU A 41 22.13 -14.39 9.91
N LEU A 42 20.96 -13.82 9.63
CA LEU A 42 20.17 -13.02 10.57
C LEU A 42 19.27 -13.84 11.50
N SER A 43 19.32 -15.17 11.43
CA SER A 43 18.42 -16.08 12.16
C SER A 43 16.93 -15.76 11.97
N ILE A 44 16.55 -15.33 10.77
CA ILE A 44 15.16 -15.06 10.40
C ILE A 44 14.50 -16.37 9.94
N PRO A 45 13.46 -16.85 10.61
CA PRO A 45 12.81 -18.14 10.31
C PRO A 45 11.87 -18.00 9.09
N VAL A 46 12.42 -18.17 7.88
CA VAL A 46 11.64 -18.08 6.63
C VAL A 46 10.94 -19.39 6.33
N ARG A 47 9.60 -19.36 6.27
CA ARG A 47 8.75 -20.50 5.90
C ARG A 47 8.61 -20.70 4.39
N GLY A 48 8.67 -19.63 3.60
CA GLY A 48 8.53 -19.71 2.17
C GLY A 48 8.53 -18.37 1.47
N PHE A 49 8.55 -18.43 0.15
CA PHE A 49 8.46 -17.29 -0.75
C PHE A 49 7.22 -17.40 -1.62
N VAL A 50 6.59 -16.29 -1.90
CA VAL A 50 5.41 -16.18 -2.78
C VAL A 50 5.59 -14.99 -3.71
N PRO A 51 5.29 -15.08 -5.01
CA PRO A 51 5.29 -13.90 -5.86
C PRO A 51 4.26 -12.87 -5.39
N LEU A 52 4.68 -11.62 -5.27
CA LEU A 52 3.82 -10.52 -4.85
C LEU A 52 2.54 -10.46 -5.69
N ALA A 53 2.66 -10.66 -7.00
CA ALA A 53 1.54 -10.66 -7.93
C ALA A 53 0.48 -11.71 -7.60
N VAL A 54 0.89 -12.90 -7.12
CA VAL A 54 -0.05 -13.96 -6.73
C VAL A 54 -0.66 -13.70 -5.35
N ALA A 55 0.14 -13.17 -4.43
CA ALA A 55 -0.31 -12.84 -3.08
C ALA A 55 -1.28 -11.64 -3.06
N ALA A 56 -0.94 -10.55 -3.74
CA ALA A 56 -1.64 -9.27 -3.63
C ALA A 56 -3.01 -9.23 -4.32
N VAL A 57 -3.23 -10.12 -5.29
CA VAL A 57 -4.43 -10.09 -6.14
C VAL A 57 -5.65 -10.62 -5.39
N PRO A 58 -6.84 -9.99 -5.51
CA PRO A 58 -8.06 -10.44 -4.85
C PRO A 58 -8.55 -11.79 -5.40
N ASP A 59 -9.42 -12.47 -4.65
CA ASP A 59 -9.95 -13.79 -5.02
C ASP A 59 -10.94 -13.71 -6.18
N ARG A 60 -11.71 -12.63 -6.23
CA ARG A 60 -12.65 -12.36 -7.31
C ARG A 60 -12.03 -11.38 -8.29
N LEU A 61 -11.85 -11.83 -9.51
CA LEU A 61 -11.26 -11.07 -10.60
C LEU A 61 -12.24 -11.00 -11.78
N PRO A 62 -12.29 -9.85 -12.48
CA PRO A 62 -12.96 -9.78 -13.76
C PRO A 62 -12.35 -10.76 -14.77
N GLU A 63 -13.11 -11.09 -15.81
CA GLU A 63 -12.57 -11.80 -16.96
C GLU A 63 -11.66 -10.89 -17.78
N GLY A 64 -10.71 -11.49 -18.49
CA GLY A 64 -9.74 -10.79 -19.33
C GLY A 64 -8.30 -11.18 -19.05
N LEU A 65 -7.37 -10.53 -19.75
CA LEU A 65 -5.94 -10.69 -19.54
C LEU A 65 -5.53 -10.05 -18.21
N LEU A 66 -5.07 -10.85 -17.27
CA LEU A 66 -4.71 -10.38 -15.93
C LEU A 66 -3.24 -9.92 -15.91
N LEU A 67 -3.01 -8.64 -15.66
CA LEU A 67 -1.69 -8.03 -15.56
C LEU A 67 -1.52 -7.32 -14.20
N HIS A 68 -0.58 -7.78 -13.41
CA HIS A 68 -0.16 -7.11 -12.18
C HIS A 68 0.97 -6.14 -12.51
N LEU A 69 0.79 -4.87 -12.17
CA LEU A 69 1.71 -3.78 -12.47
C LEU A 69 2.37 -3.27 -11.20
N ASP A 70 3.69 -3.22 -11.22
CA ASP A 70 4.46 -2.75 -10.07
C ASP A 70 5.62 -1.84 -10.49
N ILE A 71 6.14 -1.07 -9.56
CA ILE A 71 7.32 -0.23 -9.74
C ILE A 71 8.33 -0.50 -8.61
N HIS A 72 9.57 -0.69 -9.03
CA HIS A 72 10.73 -0.85 -8.15
C HIS A 72 11.68 0.34 -8.32
N LEU A 73 12.76 0.35 -7.58
CA LEU A 73 13.73 1.45 -7.61
C LEU A 73 14.27 1.71 -9.03
N HIS A 74 14.56 0.66 -9.79
CA HIS A 74 15.22 0.78 -11.10
C HIS A 74 14.41 0.22 -12.28
N ARG A 75 13.19 -0.26 -12.06
CA ARG A 75 12.36 -0.84 -13.12
C ARG A 75 10.87 -0.76 -12.85
N PHE A 76 10.08 -0.74 -13.93
CA PHE A 76 8.68 -1.17 -13.90
C PHE A 76 8.61 -2.66 -14.12
N GLU A 77 7.63 -3.29 -13.53
CA GLU A 77 7.34 -4.72 -13.65
C GLU A 77 5.90 -4.95 -14.09
N ILE A 78 5.72 -5.87 -15.03
CA ILE A 78 4.41 -6.41 -15.41
C ILE A 78 4.47 -7.92 -15.25
N THR A 79 3.65 -8.45 -14.37
CA THR A 79 3.50 -9.90 -14.18
C THR A 79 2.15 -10.34 -14.74
N ARG A 80 2.17 -11.25 -15.72
CA ARG A 80 0.98 -11.88 -16.26
C ARG A 80 0.55 -13.02 -15.34
N LEU A 81 -0.74 -13.01 -15.00
CA LEU A 81 -1.36 -14.05 -14.20
C LEU A 81 -2.33 -14.87 -15.07
N GLN A 82 -2.49 -16.13 -14.73
CA GLN A 82 -3.48 -17.02 -15.35
C GLN A 82 -4.42 -17.57 -14.30
N ARG A 83 -5.73 -17.54 -14.63
CA ARG A 83 -6.79 -18.17 -13.84
C ARG A 83 -7.26 -19.43 -14.54
N ALA A 84 -7.06 -20.59 -13.92
CA ALA A 84 -7.49 -21.90 -14.41
C ALA A 84 -7.69 -22.83 -13.20
N GLY A 85 -8.82 -22.67 -12.47
CA GLY A 85 -9.06 -23.35 -11.19
C GLY A 85 -8.16 -22.88 -10.06
N GLN A 86 -6.99 -22.36 -10.39
CA GLN A 86 -6.03 -21.72 -9.50
C GLN A 86 -5.46 -20.46 -10.16
N LEU A 87 -4.98 -19.53 -9.34
CA LEU A 87 -4.23 -18.37 -9.80
C LEU A 87 -2.74 -18.72 -9.88
N SER A 88 -2.11 -18.47 -11.02
CA SER A 88 -0.68 -18.75 -11.22
C SER A 88 0.04 -17.60 -11.88
N GLN A 89 1.28 -17.35 -11.45
CA GLN A 89 2.20 -16.49 -12.20
C GLN A 89 2.66 -17.21 -13.47
N LYS A 90 2.68 -16.50 -14.58
CA LYS A 90 3.20 -17.00 -15.87
C LYS A 90 4.48 -16.26 -16.24
N ASP A 91 4.35 -15.14 -16.92
CA ASP A 91 5.48 -14.37 -17.41
C ASP A 91 5.63 -13.08 -16.61
N THR A 92 6.86 -12.67 -16.43
CA THR A 92 7.19 -11.35 -15.90
C THR A 92 8.08 -10.63 -16.90
N VAL A 93 7.71 -9.41 -17.25
CA VAL A 93 8.53 -8.52 -18.07
C VAL A 93 8.83 -7.24 -17.30
N SER A 94 10.02 -6.71 -17.51
CA SER A 94 10.49 -5.49 -16.86
C SER A 94 10.91 -4.45 -17.86
N LEU A 95 10.65 -3.20 -17.55
CA LEU A 95 11.25 -2.04 -18.23
C LEU A 95 12.40 -1.53 -17.36
N GLU A 96 13.57 -2.05 -17.62
CA GLU A 96 14.79 -1.72 -16.86
C GLU A 96 15.28 -0.29 -17.12
N GLY A 97 15.96 0.28 -16.15
CA GLY A 97 16.39 1.68 -16.19
C GLY A 97 15.26 2.71 -16.08
N ASN A 98 14.02 2.28 -15.95
CA ASN A 98 12.83 3.11 -15.80
C ASN A 98 12.11 2.73 -14.50
N GLY A 99 12.56 3.21 -13.38
CA GLY A 99 11.96 2.95 -12.07
C GLY A 99 11.76 4.23 -11.27
N LEU A 100 11.54 4.08 -9.97
CA LEU A 100 11.34 5.22 -9.07
C LEU A 100 12.52 6.20 -9.09
N SER A 101 13.76 5.70 -9.14
CA SER A 101 14.96 6.55 -9.17
C SER A 101 14.93 7.50 -10.36
N LYS A 102 14.58 7.02 -11.56
CA LYS A 102 14.48 7.88 -12.75
C LYS A 102 13.34 8.89 -12.67
N LEU A 103 12.18 8.49 -12.12
CA LEU A 103 11.07 9.41 -11.91
C LEU A 103 11.45 10.48 -10.89
N TYR A 104 12.07 10.08 -9.77
CA TYR A 104 12.50 11.00 -8.73
C TYR A 104 13.50 12.02 -9.26
N SER A 105 14.53 11.59 -10.00
CA SER A 105 15.47 12.51 -10.65
C SER A 105 14.74 13.52 -11.52
N ARG A 106 13.83 13.07 -12.40
CA ARG A 106 13.05 13.97 -13.27
C ARG A 106 12.17 14.97 -12.51
N TRP A 107 11.62 14.59 -11.38
CA TRP A 107 10.80 15.49 -10.55
C TRP A 107 11.67 16.46 -9.75
N VAL A 108 12.80 15.99 -9.24
CA VAL A 108 13.80 16.86 -8.59
C VAL A 108 14.33 17.89 -9.58
N ASP A 109 14.72 17.47 -10.79
CA ASP A 109 15.14 18.38 -11.86
C ASP A 109 14.03 19.41 -12.18
N ALA A 110 12.76 18.98 -12.24
CA ALA A 110 11.64 19.86 -12.50
C ALA A 110 11.44 20.92 -11.40
N ILE A 111 11.59 20.54 -10.13
CA ILE A 111 11.53 21.47 -9.02
C ILE A 111 12.68 22.46 -9.08
N ALA A 112 13.90 21.97 -9.33
CA ALA A 112 15.09 22.81 -9.46
C ALA A 112 14.98 23.81 -10.62
N GLU A 113 14.54 23.35 -11.80
CA GLU A 113 14.26 24.23 -12.95
C GLU A 113 13.28 25.37 -12.58
N GLU A 114 12.24 25.04 -11.79
CA GLU A 114 11.26 26.04 -11.36
C GLU A 114 11.89 27.05 -10.40
N PHE A 115 12.75 26.64 -9.47
CA PHE A 115 13.52 27.55 -8.61
C PHE A 115 14.44 28.44 -9.43
N VAL A 116 15.23 27.88 -10.34
CA VAL A 116 16.12 28.66 -11.20
C VAL A 116 15.36 29.68 -12.03
N ARG A 117 14.26 29.24 -12.64
CA ARG A 117 13.43 30.11 -13.51
C ARG A 117 12.83 31.28 -12.74
N THR A 118 12.34 31.04 -11.53
CA THR A 118 11.55 32.02 -10.77
C THR A 118 12.39 32.88 -9.85
N THR A 119 13.43 32.29 -9.23
CA THR A 119 14.18 32.94 -8.14
C THR A 119 15.68 33.11 -8.43
N ARG A 120 16.20 32.49 -9.49
CA ARG A 120 17.65 32.38 -9.80
C ARG A 120 18.44 31.56 -8.78
N PHE A 121 17.78 30.88 -7.85
CA PHE A 121 18.38 29.93 -6.93
C PHE A 121 18.42 28.54 -7.56
N ASP A 122 19.60 27.93 -7.59
CA ASP A 122 19.76 26.54 -8.06
C ASP A 122 19.96 25.60 -6.85
N PRO A 123 18.94 24.84 -6.47
CA PRO A 123 19.05 23.91 -5.34
C PRO A 123 19.96 22.71 -5.63
N LEU A 124 20.30 22.40 -6.88
CA LEU A 124 21.21 21.30 -7.24
C LEU A 124 22.68 21.71 -7.17
N HIS A 125 22.96 22.99 -6.94
CA HIS A 125 24.35 23.47 -6.84
C HIS A 125 25.09 22.94 -5.60
N GLN A 126 24.39 22.55 -4.54
CA GLN A 126 24.95 22.03 -3.30
C GLN A 126 24.30 20.69 -2.92
N ALA A 127 25.13 19.71 -2.54
CA ALA A 127 24.65 18.38 -2.16
C ALA A 127 23.61 18.39 -1.02
N ALA A 128 23.73 19.34 -0.08
CA ALA A 128 22.78 19.45 1.04
C ALA A 128 21.38 19.87 0.57
N THR A 129 21.27 20.84 -0.35
CA THR A 129 19.99 21.29 -0.90
C THR A 129 19.41 20.30 -1.91
N GLU A 130 20.27 19.60 -2.66
CA GLU A 130 19.85 18.48 -3.50
C GLU A 130 19.25 17.35 -2.65
N GLN A 131 19.92 16.95 -1.56
CA GLN A 131 19.39 15.92 -0.65
C GLN A 131 18.07 16.35 -0.02
N GLU A 132 17.93 17.61 0.38
CA GLU A 132 16.66 18.15 0.89
C GLU A 132 15.52 18.01 -0.11
N LEU A 133 15.75 18.21 -1.42
CA LEU A 133 14.75 17.98 -2.45
C LEU A 133 14.28 16.52 -2.49
N TYR A 134 15.23 15.57 -2.47
CA TYR A 134 14.89 14.14 -2.44
C TYR A 134 14.11 13.76 -1.18
N ASP A 135 14.51 14.26 -0.02
CA ASP A 135 13.86 13.94 1.27
C ASP A 135 12.42 14.48 1.33
N ARG A 136 12.18 15.64 0.74
CA ARG A 136 10.86 16.30 0.75
C ARG A 136 9.94 15.85 -0.38
N LEU A 137 10.49 15.23 -1.43
CA LEU A 137 9.72 14.81 -2.62
C LEU A 137 8.52 13.91 -2.30
N PRO A 138 8.61 12.89 -1.40
CA PRO A 138 7.45 12.07 -1.04
C PRO A 138 6.28 12.88 -0.48
N GLY A 139 6.57 13.91 0.31
CA GLY A 139 5.57 14.84 0.84
C GLY A 139 4.90 15.67 -0.26
N VAL A 140 5.69 16.17 -1.21
CA VAL A 140 5.18 16.90 -2.39
C VAL A 140 4.25 16.01 -3.22
N LEU A 141 4.66 14.77 -3.50
CA LEU A 141 3.86 13.80 -4.25
C LEU A 141 2.52 13.51 -3.56
N SER A 142 2.54 13.36 -2.24
CA SER A 142 1.33 13.14 -1.45
C SER A 142 0.37 14.33 -1.53
N GLN A 143 0.89 15.55 -1.45
CA GLN A 143 0.08 16.78 -1.55
C GLN A 143 -0.48 16.99 -2.96
N LEU A 144 0.32 16.74 -4.01
CA LEU A 144 -0.11 16.84 -5.40
C LEU A 144 -1.16 15.78 -5.79
N LYS A 145 -1.30 14.70 -5.04
CA LYS A 145 -2.41 13.75 -5.25
C LYS A 145 -3.77 14.42 -4.96
N GLN A 146 -3.82 15.29 -3.95
CA GLN A 146 -5.06 15.95 -3.50
C GLN A 146 -5.23 17.36 -4.08
N ASN A 147 -4.13 18.07 -4.33
CA ASN A 147 -4.13 19.47 -4.75
C ASN A 147 -3.55 19.62 -6.17
N PRO A 148 -4.00 20.60 -6.96
CA PRO A 148 -3.43 20.89 -8.28
C PRO A 148 -2.02 21.48 -8.21
N SER A 149 -1.66 22.11 -7.09
CA SER A 149 -0.36 22.72 -6.87
C SER A 149 0.05 22.68 -5.38
N VAL A 150 1.34 22.83 -5.13
CA VAL A 150 1.95 22.86 -3.80
C VAL A 150 2.91 24.04 -3.74
N HIS A 151 2.86 24.82 -2.67
CA HIS A 151 3.88 25.82 -2.36
C HIS A 151 5.09 25.11 -1.76
N PHE A 152 6.25 25.37 -2.33
CA PHE A 152 7.48 24.74 -1.92
C PHE A 152 8.53 25.83 -1.64
N GLU A 153 9.19 25.74 -0.49
CA GLU A 153 10.22 26.70 -0.08
C GLU A 153 11.53 25.99 0.23
N MET A 154 12.64 26.65 -0.06
CA MET A 154 13.97 26.20 0.30
C MET A 154 14.84 27.34 0.77
N THR A 155 15.75 27.04 1.69
CA THR A 155 16.74 28.00 2.18
C THR A 155 18.05 27.86 1.41
N GLY A 156 18.51 28.95 0.84
CA GLY A 156 19.83 29.05 0.21
C GLY A 156 20.65 30.18 0.85
N GLY A 157 21.68 29.81 1.60
CA GLY A 157 22.45 30.76 2.42
C GLY A 157 21.56 31.40 3.49
N SER A 158 21.44 32.74 3.47
CA SER A 158 20.60 33.50 4.43
C SER A 158 19.19 33.82 3.89
N LYS A 159 18.82 33.34 2.72
CA LYS A 159 17.56 33.66 2.05
C LYS A 159 16.65 32.44 1.91
N VAL A 160 15.34 32.68 2.04
CA VAL A 160 14.31 31.69 1.74
C VAL A 160 13.73 31.99 0.35
N TYR A 161 13.64 30.98 -0.47
CA TYR A 161 13.10 31.04 -1.84
C TYR A 161 11.82 30.23 -1.92
N HIS A 162 10.83 30.74 -2.65
CA HIS A 162 9.51 30.13 -2.77
C HIS A 162 9.16 29.86 -4.23
N VAL A 163 8.59 28.69 -4.49
CA VAL A 163 8.06 28.34 -5.82
C VAL A 163 6.72 27.63 -5.68
N THR A 164 5.95 27.63 -6.74
CA THR A 164 4.70 26.86 -6.82
C THR A 164 4.89 25.71 -7.79
N ILE A 165 4.82 24.49 -7.29
CA ILE A 165 4.95 23.25 -8.07
C ILE A 165 3.55 22.77 -8.45
N THR A 166 3.31 22.53 -9.73
CA THR A 166 2.03 22.06 -10.23
C THR A 166 2.03 20.57 -10.54
N ARG A 167 0.87 19.94 -10.39
CA ARG A 167 0.65 18.53 -10.78
C ARG A 167 0.98 18.30 -12.25
N ASP A 168 0.60 19.24 -13.13
CA ASP A 168 0.85 19.15 -14.57
C ASP A 168 2.33 19.15 -14.94
N LEU A 169 3.17 19.85 -14.16
CA LEU A 169 4.60 19.81 -14.33
C LEU A 169 5.13 18.38 -14.14
N PHE A 170 4.68 17.71 -13.09
CA PHE A 170 5.07 16.32 -12.81
C PHE A 170 4.54 15.35 -13.87
N TYR A 171 3.31 15.53 -14.33
CA TYR A 171 2.75 14.74 -15.43
C TYR A 171 3.59 14.85 -16.70
N LYS A 172 3.93 16.08 -17.12
CA LYS A 172 4.77 16.31 -18.30
C LYS A 172 6.14 15.65 -18.18
N LYS A 173 6.79 15.76 -17.01
CA LYS A 173 8.11 15.17 -16.77
C LYS A 173 8.08 13.64 -16.71
N SER A 174 6.98 13.03 -16.25
CA SER A 174 6.80 11.58 -16.21
C SER A 174 6.36 10.99 -17.54
N ALA A 175 5.72 11.76 -18.40
CA ALA A 175 5.08 11.29 -19.64
C ALA A 175 5.98 10.40 -20.52
N PRO A 176 7.27 10.72 -20.77
CA PRO A 176 8.11 9.86 -21.61
C PRO A 176 8.32 8.46 -21.02
N VAL A 177 8.47 8.35 -19.69
CA VAL A 177 8.66 7.08 -18.97
C VAL A 177 7.35 6.27 -19.00
N PHE A 178 6.24 6.94 -18.76
CA PHE A 178 4.93 6.29 -18.74
C PHE A 178 4.48 5.83 -20.13
N GLN A 179 4.78 6.59 -21.19
CA GLN A 179 4.51 6.19 -22.57
C GLN A 179 5.29 4.94 -22.98
N GLU A 180 6.52 4.80 -22.51
CA GLU A 180 7.33 3.62 -22.77
C GLU A 180 6.73 2.39 -22.04
N PHE A 181 6.29 2.58 -20.80
CA PHE A 181 5.60 1.55 -20.03
C PHE A 181 4.26 1.17 -20.68
N GLN A 182 3.47 2.14 -21.13
CA GLN A 182 2.22 1.93 -21.86
C GLN A 182 2.44 1.09 -23.13
N ARG A 183 3.50 1.39 -23.90
CA ARG A 183 3.85 0.58 -25.08
C ARG A 183 4.18 -0.87 -24.71
N LEU A 184 4.81 -1.10 -23.55
CA LEU A 184 5.08 -2.44 -23.05
C LEU A 184 3.79 -3.19 -22.70
N ILE A 185 2.84 -2.53 -22.01
CA ILE A 185 1.51 -3.09 -21.72
C ILE A 185 0.79 -3.45 -23.04
N GLY A 186 0.79 -2.54 -24.03
CA GLY A 186 0.16 -2.77 -25.33
C GLY A 186 0.75 -3.96 -26.09
N ARG A 187 2.09 -4.14 -26.05
CA ARG A 187 2.73 -5.34 -26.64
C ARG A 187 2.28 -6.63 -25.97
N LEU A 188 2.18 -6.66 -24.65
CA LEU A 188 1.70 -7.82 -23.91
C LEU A 188 0.22 -8.08 -24.21
N TYR A 189 -0.61 -7.05 -24.21
CA TYR A 189 -2.01 -7.16 -24.57
C TYR A 189 -2.18 -7.77 -25.96
N ASN A 190 -1.50 -7.24 -26.98
CA ASN A 190 -1.59 -7.76 -28.35
C ASN A 190 -1.06 -9.20 -28.49
N ARG A 191 -0.09 -9.60 -27.67
CA ARG A 191 0.48 -10.95 -27.67
C ARG A 191 -0.43 -12.00 -27.03
N TYR A 192 -1.16 -11.61 -25.97
CA TYR A 192 -1.87 -12.57 -25.13
C TYR A 192 -3.39 -12.35 -25.08
N ARG A 193 -3.92 -11.33 -25.77
CA ARG A 193 -5.36 -11.16 -25.84
C ARG A 193 -5.99 -12.41 -26.47
N ASP A 194 -6.93 -12.97 -25.72
CA ASP A 194 -7.76 -14.06 -26.17
C ASP A 194 -9.17 -13.50 -26.34
N ASN A 195 -9.72 -13.58 -27.56
CA ASN A 195 -11.01 -13.01 -27.93
C ASN A 195 -11.17 -11.50 -27.64
N GLU A 196 -12.40 -11.02 -27.55
CA GLU A 196 -12.78 -9.62 -27.36
C GLU A 196 -12.66 -9.14 -25.89
N LEU A 197 -12.15 -9.99 -24.98
CA LEU A 197 -11.98 -9.64 -23.58
C LEU A 197 -10.80 -8.69 -23.42
N GLY A 198 -11.04 -7.61 -22.69
CA GLY A 198 -10.01 -6.60 -22.37
C GLY A 198 -8.94 -7.10 -21.43
N ALA A 199 -8.08 -6.20 -20.97
CA ALA A 199 -7.12 -6.48 -19.90
C ALA A 199 -7.55 -5.90 -18.57
N VAL A 200 -7.22 -6.61 -17.48
CA VAL A 200 -7.36 -6.16 -16.11
C VAL A 200 -5.99 -5.78 -15.58
N LEU A 201 -5.78 -4.49 -15.40
CA LEU A 201 -4.54 -3.91 -14.89
C LEU A 201 -4.64 -3.73 -13.38
N MET A 202 -3.93 -4.53 -12.62
CA MET A 202 -3.90 -4.47 -11.16
C MET A 202 -2.65 -3.73 -10.71
N LEU A 203 -2.83 -2.51 -10.24
CA LEU A 203 -1.74 -1.62 -9.83
C LEU A 203 -1.45 -1.82 -8.35
N THR A 204 -0.18 -2.05 -8.00
CA THR A 204 0.22 -1.98 -6.59
C THR A 204 -0.03 -0.57 -6.04
N ASP A 205 -0.23 -0.45 -4.74
CA ASP A 205 -0.42 0.82 -4.05
C ASP A 205 0.70 1.84 -4.39
N ARG A 206 1.96 1.41 -4.39
CA ARG A 206 3.07 2.29 -4.78
C ARG A 206 3.01 2.74 -6.24
N MET A 207 2.51 1.88 -7.14
CA MET A 207 2.28 2.23 -8.55
C MET A 207 1.13 3.23 -8.70
N ALA A 208 0.01 3.00 -8.03
CA ALA A 208 -1.16 3.87 -8.06
C ALA A 208 -0.92 5.27 -7.46
N ARG A 209 0.13 5.42 -6.64
CA ARG A 209 0.52 6.73 -6.08
C ARG A 209 1.32 7.60 -7.03
N LEU A 210 1.81 7.06 -8.14
CA LEU A 210 2.59 7.85 -9.08
C LEU A 210 1.73 8.92 -9.76
N PRO A 211 2.16 10.19 -9.76
CA PRO A 211 1.41 11.25 -10.43
C PRO A 211 1.19 10.97 -11.91
N GLY A 212 -0.06 10.95 -12.35
CA GLY A 212 -0.45 10.78 -13.75
C GLY A 212 -0.56 9.36 -14.26
N ILE A 213 -0.13 8.34 -13.51
CA ILE A 213 -0.15 6.94 -13.99
C ILE A 213 -1.58 6.44 -14.26
N THR A 214 -2.49 6.63 -13.31
CA THR A 214 -3.88 6.20 -13.45
C THR A 214 -4.58 6.95 -14.60
N HIS A 215 -4.32 8.26 -14.71
CA HIS A 215 -4.86 9.08 -15.81
C HIS A 215 -4.38 8.58 -17.17
N MET A 216 -3.09 8.27 -17.32
CA MET A 216 -2.51 7.75 -18.55
C MET A 216 -3.10 6.38 -18.91
N LEU A 217 -3.29 5.49 -17.93
CA LEU A 217 -3.84 4.16 -18.16
C LEU A 217 -5.35 4.19 -18.43
N ALA A 218 -6.11 5.09 -17.81
CA ALA A 218 -7.55 5.21 -18.00
C ALA A 218 -7.94 5.67 -19.42
N GLY A 219 -7.03 6.31 -20.15
CA GLY A 219 -7.24 6.72 -21.55
C GLY A 219 -7.14 5.59 -22.58
N ILE A 220 -6.92 4.35 -22.16
CA ILE A 220 -6.77 3.21 -23.07
C ILE A 220 -8.05 2.38 -23.06
N GLU A 221 -8.67 2.24 -24.23
CA GLU A 221 -9.85 1.40 -24.41
C GLU A 221 -9.55 -0.08 -24.07
N ASN A 222 -10.56 -0.80 -23.57
CA ASN A 222 -10.50 -2.21 -23.18
C ASN A 222 -9.63 -2.55 -21.97
N TYR A 223 -9.24 -1.56 -21.16
CA TYR A 223 -8.54 -1.82 -19.91
C TYR A 223 -9.40 -1.49 -18.69
N LYS A 224 -9.48 -2.45 -17.75
CA LYS A 224 -10.07 -2.26 -16.43
C LYS A 224 -8.95 -2.09 -15.41
N ILE A 225 -8.94 -0.98 -14.69
CA ILE A 225 -7.94 -0.69 -13.68
C ILE A 225 -8.47 -1.09 -12.31
N ILE A 226 -7.65 -1.80 -11.55
CA ILE A 226 -7.88 -2.15 -10.14
C ILE A 226 -6.67 -1.65 -9.34
N GLU A 227 -6.89 -0.70 -8.44
CA GLU A 227 -5.87 -0.29 -7.49
C GLU A 227 -5.88 -1.25 -6.30
N LEU A 228 -4.74 -1.90 -6.05
CA LEU A 228 -4.57 -2.79 -4.92
C LEU A 228 -4.37 -1.98 -3.64
N ALA A 229 -5.02 -2.41 -2.57
CA ALA A 229 -4.89 -1.73 -1.28
C ALA A 229 -3.46 -1.81 -0.73
N PRO A 230 -3.02 -0.80 0.05
CA PRO A 230 -1.78 -0.89 0.80
C PRO A 230 -1.74 -2.18 1.63
N GLY A 231 -0.60 -2.87 1.61
CA GLY A 231 -0.44 -4.12 2.35
C GLY A 231 -1.13 -5.35 1.77
N SER A 232 -1.80 -5.25 0.60
CA SER A 232 -2.49 -6.38 -0.05
C SER A 232 -1.59 -7.60 -0.27
N GLY A 233 -0.31 -7.39 -0.57
CA GLY A 233 0.68 -8.47 -0.69
C GLY A 233 0.87 -9.22 0.62
N ALA A 234 1.09 -8.52 1.73
CA ALA A 234 1.26 -9.13 3.03
C ALA A 234 -0.03 -9.83 3.51
N GLN A 235 -1.19 -9.18 3.35
CA GLN A 235 -2.47 -9.79 3.66
C GLN A 235 -2.74 -11.05 2.82
N GLY A 236 -2.34 -11.02 1.56
CA GLY A 236 -2.50 -12.15 0.66
C GLY A 236 -1.67 -13.38 1.02
N LEU A 237 -0.56 -13.21 1.75
CA LEU A 237 0.27 -14.33 2.20
C LEU A 237 -0.46 -15.27 3.17
N PHE A 238 -1.41 -14.79 3.94
CA PHE A 238 -2.22 -15.63 4.82
C PHE A 238 -3.01 -16.71 4.06
N ARG A 239 -3.31 -16.51 2.77
CA ARG A 239 -3.97 -17.52 1.92
C ARG A 239 -3.09 -18.75 1.64
N PHE A 240 -1.81 -18.68 1.97
CA PHE A 240 -0.84 -19.76 1.74
C PHE A 240 -0.54 -20.56 3.01
N GLU A 241 -1.15 -20.22 4.14
CA GLU A 241 -0.91 -20.88 5.43
C GLU A 241 -1.04 -22.40 5.33
N ASN A 242 -2.12 -22.91 4.73
CA ASN A 242 -2.35 -24.34 4.53
C ASN A 242 -1.35 -25.02 3.58
N GLN A 243 -0.66 -24.26 2.73
CA GLN A 243 0.36 -24.79 1.80
C GLN A 243 1.77 -24.77 2.42
N LEU A 244 1.92 -24.04 3.53
CA LEU A 244 3.18 -23.86 4.26
C LEU A 244 3.20 -24.58 5.60
N THR A 245 2.37 -25.62 5.77
CA THR A 245 2.19 -26.34 7.04
C THR A 245 3.40 -27.17 7.46
N ALA A 246 4.17 -27.70 6.51
CA ALA A 246 5.38 -28.46 6.81
C ALA A 246 6.58 -27.54 6.99
N SER A 247 7.35 -27.74 8.06
CA SER A 247 8.65 -27.07 8.19
C SER A 247 9.57 -27.54 7.07
N PRO A 248 10.09 -26.62 6.24
CA PRO A 248 10.98 -27.00 5.17
C PRO A 248 12.28 -27.61 5.74
N PRO A 249 12.99 -28.46 4.98
CA PRO A 249 14.30 -28.92 5.37
C PRO A 249 15.23 -27.76 5.68
N GLU A 250 16.14 -27.94 6.62
CA GLU A 250 17.08 -26.91 7.01
C GLU A 250 17.81 -26.33 5.78
N GLY A 251 17.83 -25.03 5.66
CA GLY A 251 18.48 -24.33 4.53
C GLY A 251 17.68 -24.28 3.23
N SER A 252 16.40 -24.68 3.23
CA SER A 252 15.50 -24.55 2.08
C SER A 252 14.25 -23.76 2.45
N ALA A 253 13.58 -23.20 1.45
CA ALA A 253 12.28 -22.59 1.60
C ALA A 253 11.47 -22.78 0.30
N PRO A 254 10.21 -23.21 0.35
CA PRO A 254 9.39 -23.41 -0.82
C PRO A 254 9.09 -22.08 -1.52
N PHE A 255 9.01 -22.12 -2.86
CA PHE A 255 8.56 -21.00 -3.68
C PHE A 255 7.20 -21.33 -4.29
N LEU A 256 6.13 -20.75 -3.77
CA LEU A 256 4.75 -21.05 -4.13
C LEU A 256 4.26 -20.05 -5.18
N THR A 257 4.28 -20.44 -6.45
CA THR A 257 3.88 -19.61 -7.59
C THR A 257 2.40 -19.70 -7.95
N THR A 258 1.65 -20.51 -7.22
CA THR A 258 0.23 -20.76 -7.47
C THR A 258 -0.56 -20.73 -6.15
N ARG A 259 -1.82 -20.33 -6.24
CA ARG A 259 -2.77 -20.49 -5.15
C ARG A 259 -4.13 -20.98 -5.66
N PRO A 260 -4.85 -21.82 -4.90
CA PRO A 260 -6.23 -22.17 -5.23
C PRO A 260 -7.09 -20.91 -5.22
N LEU A 261 -8.08 -20.86 -6.11
CA LEU A 261 -9.14 -19.86 -6.06
C LEU A 261 -10.36 -20.50 -5.39
N PRO A 262 -11.17 -19.73 -4.66
CA PRO A 262 -12.46 -20.23 -4.18
C PRO A 262 -13.28 -20.78 -5.36
N ALA A 263 -13.99 -21.88 -5.14
CA ALA A 263 -14.92 -22.42 -6.14
C ALA A 263 -15.91 -21.32 -6.56
N GLU A 264 -16.13 -21.16 -7.85
CA GLU A 264 -17.11 -20.21 -8.37
C GLU A 264 -18.51 -20.69 -7.92
N GLY A 265 -19.03 -20.06 -6.88
CA GLY A 265 -20.46 -20.13 -6.60
C GLY A 265 -21.23 -19.43 -7.73
N PRO A 266 -22.52 -19.77 -7.95
CA PRO A 266 -23.30 -19.18 -9.04
C PRO A 266 -23.18 -17.65 -9.00
N ILE A 267 -22.87 -17.07 -10.15
CA ILE A 267 -22.77 -15.61 -10.31
C ILE A 267 -24.19 -15.07 -10.09
N SER A 268 -24.46 -14.62 -8.89
CA SER A 268 -25.62 -13.76 -8.68
C SER A 268 -25.30 -12.43 -9.38
N ASN A 269 -25.96 -12.19 -10.51
CA ASN A 269 -25.90 -10.92 -11.25
C ASN A 269 -26.61 -9.77 -10.51
N THR A 270 -26.66 -9.81 -9.22
CA THR A 270 -27.00 -8.66 -8.41
C THR A 270 -25.73 -7.85 -8.24
N VAL A 271 -25.68 -6.68 -8.86
CA VAL A 271 -24.83 -5.56 -8.45
C VAL A 271 -24.91 -5.54 -6.91
N PRO A 272 -23.79 -5.67 -6.19
CA PRO A 272 -23.87 -5.63 -4.75
C PRO A 272 -24.41 -4.24 -4.40
N ASP A 273 -25.66 -4.25 -3.96
CA ASP A 273 -26.24 -3.10 -3.28
C ASP A 273 -25.27 -2.76 -2.13
N ARG A 274 -24.80 -1.51 -2.10
CA ARG A 274 -23.78 -1.05 -1.14
C ARG A 274 -24.22 -1.21 0.34
N HIS A 275 -25.34 -1.85 0.60
CA HIS A 275 -25.93 -2.03 1.91
C HIS A 275 -26.04 -3.49 2.43
N ALA A 276 -25.62 -4.53 1.67
CA ALA A 276 -25.53 -5.89 2.19
C ALA A 276 -24.12 -6.20 2.71
N GLN A 277 -23.65 -5.45 3.69
CA GLN A 277 -22.49 -5.83 4.50
C GLN A 277 -22.94 -6.93 5.47
N THR A 278 -22.48 -8.18 5.25
CA THR A 278 -22.35 -9.11 6.38
C THR A 278 -21.50 -8.41 7.43
N HIS A 279 -22.11 -8.07 8.55
CA HIS A 279 -21.47 -7.39 9.69
C HIS A 279 -20.42 -8.30 10.33
N GLN A 280 -19.27 -8.49 9.67
CA GLN A 280 -18.13 -9.07 10.36
C GLN A 280 -17.59 -8.01 11.32
N ARG A 281 -17.54 -8.38 12.60
CA ARG A 281 -17.10 -7.52 13.69
C ARG A 281 -15.61 -7.23 13.57
N PRO A 282 -15.17 -5.96 13.60
CA PRO A 282 -13.76 -5.65 13.70
C PRO A 282 -13.22 -6.06 15.09
N THR A 283 -12.00 -6.57 15.12
CA THR A 283 -11.32 -6.97 16.36
C THR A 283 -10.21 -6.00 16.77
N HIS A 284 -9.70 -5.23 15.82
CA HIS A 284 -8.58 -4.30 16.02
C HIS A 284 -8.76 -3.00 15.22
N ILE A 285 -8.09 -1.96 15.71
CA ILE A 285 -7.88 -0.69 15.00
C ILE A 285 -6.43 -0.65 14.54
N LEU A 286 -6.19 -0.54 13.26
CA LEU A 286 -4.88 -0.30 12.68
C LEU A 286 -4.64 1.22 12.61
N TYR A 287 -3.63 1.70 13.33
CA TYR A 287 -3.16 3.07 13.24
C TYR A 287 -1.66 3.09 12.98
N ARG A 288 -1.26 3.66 11.86
CA ARG A 288 0.11 3.55 11.32
C ARG A 288 0.48 2.06 11.18
N ASP A 289 1.51 1.61 11.89
CA ASP A 289 2.03 0.25 11.81
C ASP A 289 1.62 -0.63 13.02
N LEU A 290 0.69 -0.14 13.86
CA LEU A 290 0.26 -0.83 15.08
C LEU A 290 -1.23 -1.18 15.02
N ALA A 291 -1.55 -2.43 15.38
CA ALA A 291 -2.91 -2.90 15.56
C ALA A 291 -3.27 -2.88 17.06
N TYR A 292 -4.29 -2.12 17.40
CA TYR A 292 -4.79 -1.96 18.76
C TYR A 292 -6.04 -2.80 18.95
N ARG A 293 -6.01 -3.75 19.88
CA ARG A 293 -7.13 -4.65 20.15
C ARG A 293 -8.34 -3.88 20.69
N ILE A 294 -9.53 -4.18 20.16
CA ILE A 294 -10.80 -3.68 20.64
C ILE A 294 -11.31 -4.65 21.71
N THR A 295 -11.60 -4.14 22.90
CA THR A 295 -12.10 -4.90 24.04
C THR A 295 -13.34 -4.22 24.61
N GLU A 296 -13.94 -4.80 25.65
CA GLU A 296 -15.02 -4.16 26.40
C GLU A 296 -14.58 -2.85 27.08
N LYS A 297 -13.27 -2.76 27.41
CA LYS A 297 -12.68 -1.52 27.93
C LYS A 297 -12.58 -0.49 26.79
N PRO A 298 -13.04 0.77 27.03
CA PRO A 298 -12.96 1.81 26.00
C PRO A 298 -11.52 2.11 25.57
N LEU A 299 -11.19 1.91 24.31
CA LEU A 299 -9.94 2.31 23.68
C LEU A 299 -10.05 3.80 23.33
N ILE A 300 -9.36 4.64 24.07
CA ILE A 300 -9.40 6.10 23.90
C ILE A 300 -8.50 6.52 22.74
N ILE A 301 -9.00 7.39 21.88
CA ILE A 301 -8.26 7.96 20.73
C ILE A 301 -8.19 9.47 20.91
N GLY A 302 -7.01 10.07 20.84
CA GLY A 302 -6.85 11.52 20.99
C GLY A 302 -5.39 11.96 21.13
N LEU A 303 -5.16 13.24 21.43
CA LEU A 303 -3.81 13.79 21.59
C LEU A 303 -3.15 13.41 22.92
N GLU A 304 -3.94 13.17 23.96
CA GLU A 304 -3.42 12.74 25.25
C GLU A 304 -3.29 11.22 25.31
N ARG A 305 -2.22 10.77 25.98
CA ARG A 305 -2.08 9.35 26.30
C ARG A 305 -3.11 9.00 27.38
N ALA A 306 -3.84 7.89 27.19
CA ALA A 306 -4.74 7.41 28.21
C ALA A 306 -3.98 7.14 29.54
N ALA A 307 -4.53 7.57 30.66
CA ALA A 307 -3.88 7.48 31.97
C ALA A 307 -3.50 6.04 32.37
N ASP A 308 -4.23 5.07 31.88
CA ASP A 308 -4.02 3.63 32.09
C ASP A 308 -3.21 2.96 30.96
N GLY A 309 -2.68 3.74 30.03
CA GLY A 309 -1.91 3.27 28.86
C GLY A 309 -2.75 2.59 27.78
N PHE A 310 -4.08 2.46 27.94
CA PHE A 310 -4.98 1.80 26.99
C PHE A 310 -5.63 2.82 26.06
N GLY A 311 -4.95 3.19 25.00
CA GLY A 311 -5.43 4.17 24.03
C GLY A 311 -4.50 4.37 22.85
N ILE A 312 -5.00 5.05 21.84
CA ILE A 312 -4.26 5.45 20.64
C ILE A 312 -3.95 6.94 20.76
N GLN A 313 -2.69 7.25 21.00
CA GLN A 313 -2.22 8.63 20.99
C GLN A 313 -1.96 9.08 19.55
N ILE A 314 -2.70 10.07 19.09
CA ILE A 314 -2.48 10.69 17.79
C ILE A 314 -1.23 11.55 17.87
N GLN A 315 -0.24 11.24 17.04
CA GLN A 315 1.06 11.92 17.06
C GLN A 315 1.05 13.14 16.13
N GLY A 316 1.64 14.23 16.60
CA GLY A 316 1.76 15.50 15.89
C GLY A 316 0.73 16.55 16.35
N GLN A 317 0.97 17.80 15.98
CA GLN A 317 -0.02 18.88 16.18
C GLN A 317 -1.02 18.87 15.01
N ILE A 318 -2.10 18.10 15.18
CA ILE A 318 -3.13 17.98 14.14
C ILE A 318 -4.30 18.87 14.54
N ALA A 319 -4.59 19.86 13.70
CA ALA A 319 -5.72 20.74 13.92
C ALA A 319 -7.04 19.96 13.99
N GLY A 320 -7.89 20.31 14.96
CA GLY A 320 -9.20 19.68 15.12
C GLY A 320 -9.20 18.34 15.86
N VAL A 321 -8.07 17.87 16.40
CA VAL A 321 -8.05 16.68 17.26
C VAL A 321 -8.11 17.10 18.73
N SER A 322 -9.08 16.59 19.46
CA SER A 322 -9.24 16.83 20.91
C SER A 322 -8.29 15.95 21.72
N ARG A 323 -7.99 16.34 22.95
CA ARG A 323 -7.18 15.53 23.90
C ARG A 323 -7.74 14.11 24.04
N LYS A 324 -9.04 14.00 24.31
CA LYS A 324 -9.84 12.80 24.18
C LYS A 324 -10.85 13.03 23.07
N HIS A 325 -10.59 12.47 21.90
CA HIS A 325 -11.36 12.77 20.69
C HIS A 325 -12.56 11.83 20.53
N CYS A 326 -12.33 10.52 20.59
CA CYS A 326 -13.36 9.50 20.56
C CYS A 326 -12.92 8.28 21.36
N SER A 327 -13.83 7.32 21.55
CA SER A 327 -13.50 6.00 22.08
C SER A 327 -14.15 4.90 21.26
N VAL A 328 -13.48 3.74 21.18
CA VAL A 328 -14.02 2.54 20.55
C VAL A 328 -14.02 1.42 21.57
N GLN A 329 -15.12 0.69 21.69
CA GLN A 329 -15.28 -0.43 22.63
C GLN A 329 -16.20 -1.49 22.08
N LEU A 330 -16.02 -2.71 22.58
CA LEU A 330 -16.94 -3.81 22.36
C LEU A 330 -18.12 -3.70 23.34
N ARG A 331 -19.36 -3.84 22.85
CA ARG A 331 -20.57 -3.92 23.67
C ARG A 331 -21.44 -5.07 23.18
N GLY A 332 -21.41 -6.19 23.89
CA GLY A 332 -21.99 -7.43 23.38
C GLY A 332 -21.28 -7.85 22.08
N ASP A 333 -22.03 -8.03 21.00
CA ASP A 333 -21.49 -8.39 19.70
C ASP A 333 -21.19 -7.19 18.78
N GLU A 334 -21.39 -5.98 19.26
CA GLU A 334 -21.20 -4.77 18.46
C GLU A 334 -19.97 -3.99 18.90
N VAL A 335 -19.23 -3.45 17.93
CA VAL A 335 -18.15 -2.49 18.18
C VAL A 335 -18.72 -1.09 18.01
N VAL A 336 -18.58 -0.28 19.05
CA VAL A 336 -19.21 1.02 19.14
C VAL A 336 -18.18 2.12 19.27
N LEU A 337 -18.30 3.15 18.45
CA LEU A 337 -17.57 4.41 18.57
C LEU A 337 -18.45 5.44 19.27
N ASN A 338 -17.89 6.13 20.27
CA ASN A 338 -18.49 7.32 20.86
C ASN A 338 -17.60 8.53 20.55
N ASP A 339 -18.21 9.57 20.01
CA ASP A 339 -17.54 10.84 19.70
C ASP A 339 -17.62 11.81 20.90
N TYR A 340 -16.46 12.41 21.24
CA TYR A 340 -16.33 13.45 22.27
C TYR A 340 -15.65 14.70 21.72
N SER A 341 -15.44 14.74 20.42
CA SER A 341 -14.65 15.77 19.78
C SER A 341 -15.41 17.09 19.63
N SER A 342 -14.65 18.19 19.58
CA SER A 342 -15.22 19.52 19.31
C SER A 342 -15.39 19.79 17.81
N TYR A 343 -14.69 19.04 16.95
CA TYR A 343 -14.67 19.27 15.50
C TYR A 343 -15.16 18.07 14.68
N GLY A 344 -15.67 17.04 15.36
CA GLY A 344 -16.28 15.86 14.74
C GLY A 344 -15.30 14.74 14.46
N THR A 345 -15.80 13.51 14.65
CA THR A 345 -15.22 12.25 14.18
C THR A 345 -15.97 11.82 12.93
N PHE A 346 -15.27 11.19 11.98
CA PHE A 346 -15.87 10.74 10.73
C PHE A 346 -15.62 9.25 10.53
N VAL A 347 -16.61 8.53 9.99
CA VAL A 347 -16.47 7.12 9.59
C VAL A 347 -16.76 7.02 8.10
N ASN A 348 -15.77 6.56 7.30
CA ASN A 348 -15.82 6.58 5.83
C ASN A 348 -16.14 7.96 5.26
N ASP A 349 -15.59 9.02 5.90
CA ASP A 349 -15.80 10.44 5.59
C ASP A 349 -17.22 10.98 5.89
N GLU A 350 -18.13 10.19 6.47
CA GLU A 350 -19.40 10.64 7.00
C GLU A 350 -19.28 11.06 8.49
N PRO A 351 -19.87 12.20 8.90
CA PRO A 351 -19.75 12.68 10.28
C PRO A 351 -20.51 11.76 11.25
N VAL A 352 -19.91 11.51 12.40
CA VAL A 352 -20.52 10.74 13.48
C VAL A 352 -21.31 11.66 14.39
N HIS A 353 -22.59 11.36 14.61
CA HIS A 353 -23.44 12.06 15.57
C HIS A 353 -23.49 11.29 16.90
N MET A 354 -22.63 11.68 17.85
CA MET A 354 -22.48 11.12 19.21
C MET A 354 -22.02 9.66 19.23
N LYS A 355 -22.66 8.73 18.51
CA LYS A 355 -22.41 7.30 18.57
C LYS A 355 -22.72 6.61 17.24
N ILE A 356 -21.88 5.62 16.87
CA ILE A 356 -22.10 4.77 15.68
C ILE A 356 -21.59 3.34 15.96
N ILE A 357 -22.25 2.34 15.36
CA ILE A 357 -21.77 0.96 15.30
C ILE A 357 -20.79 0.83 14.15
N LEU A 358 -19.64 0.21 14.42
CA LEU A 358 -18.55 0.07 13.47
C LEU A 358 -18.53 -1.32 12.83
N SER A 359 -18.22 -1.36 11.55
CA SER A 359 -18.08 -2.59 10.76
C SER A 359 -16.65 -2.78 10.26
N LEU A 360 -16.29 -4.03 9.96
CA LEU A 360 -14.98 -4.38 9.43
C LEU A 360 -14.66 -3.60 8.14
N GLY A 361 -13.44 -3.12 8.02
CA GLY A 361 -12.95 -2.41 6.85
C GLY A 361 -13.26 -0.91 6.82
N GLN A 362 -14.12 -0.40 7.70
CA GLN A 362 -14.36 1.04 7.81
C GLN A 362 -13.12 1.79 8.30
N VAL A 363 -13.09 3.08 8.01
CA VAL A 363 -11.99 4.00 8.39
C VAL A 363 -12.54 5.11 9.27
N ILE A 364 -11.99 5.23 10.48
CA ILE A 364 -12.24 6.36 11.38
C ILE A 364 -11.26 7.47 11.00
N ARG A 365 -11.76 8.70 10.81
CA ARG A 365 -10.93 9.89 10.62
C ARG A 365 -11.15 10.87 11.76
N VAL A 366 -10.06 11.31 12.38
CA VAL A 366 -10.05 12.25 13.52
C VAL A 366 -9.28 13.51 13.14
N GLY A 367 -9.93 14.67 13.24
CA GLY A 367 -9.37 15.97 12.88
C GLY A 367 -9.53 16.36 11.39
N THR A 368 -9.04 17.55 11.03
CA THR A 368 -9.12 18.10 9.66
C THR A 368 -7.78 18.75 9.29
N PRO A 369 -7.05 18.23 8.29
CA PRO A 369 -7.36 17.15 7.35
C PRO A 369 -7.46 15.75 7.98
N GLY A 370 -6.92 15.54 9.19
CA GLY A 370 -7.17 14.39 10.05
C GLY A 370 -6.28 13.16 9.82
N GLU A 371 -6.13 12.37 10.88
CA GLU A 371 -5.50 11.06 10.86
C GLU A 371 -6.55 9.97 10.61
N ARG A 372 -6.14 8.91 9.92
CA ARG A 372 -7.01 7.79 9.53
C ARG A 372 -6.62 6.53 10.29
N LEU A 373 -7.62 5.88 10.86
CA LEU A 373 -7.50 4.63 11.61
C LEU A 373 -8.41 3.58 10.94
N LYS A 374 -7.87 2.44 10.56
CA LYS A 374 -8.63 1.40 9.82
C LYS A 374 -9.10 0.29 10.75
N LEU A 375 -10.35 -0.12 10.61
CA LEU A 375 -10.92 -1.26 11.32
C LEU A 375 -10.57 -2.56 10.62
N ILE A 376 -9.94 -3.48 11.35
CA ILE A 376 -9.47 -4.77 10.85
C ILE A 376 -9.94 -5.91 11.75
N ALA A 377 -9.97 -7.13 11.22
CA ALA A 377 -10.11 -8.36 12.00
C ALA A 377 -8.77 -9.09 12.01
N CYS A 378 -8.24 -9.36 13.21
CA CYS A 378 -7.16 -10.31 13.40
C CYS A 378 -7.78 -11.60 13.93
N MET A 379 -7.51 -12.75 13.31
CA MET A 379 -7.91 -14.03 13.81
C MET A 379 -7.03 -14.39 15.00
N GLU A 380 -7.61 -14.72 16.14
CA GLU A 380 -6.88 -15.37 17.22
C GLU A 380 -6.66 -16.83 16.85
N PRO A 381 -5.47 -17.39 17.10
CA PRO A 381 -5.32 -18.83 17.03
C PRO A 381 -6.26 -19.46 18.05
N SER A 382 -7.18 -20.31 17.59
CA SER A 382 -7.99 -21.14 18.48
C SER A 382 -7.05 -22.15 19.13
N TYR A 383 -6.62 -21.88 20.35
CA TYR A 383 -6.08 -22.92 21.19
C TYR A 383 -7.25 -23.83 21.54
N GLY A 384 -7.28 -25.04 20.97
CA GLY A 384 -8.21 -26.07 21.34
C GLY A 384 -8.04 -26.37 22.84
N GLU A 385 -9.13 -26.26 23.58
CA GLU A 385 -9.22 -26.83 24.92
C GLU A 385 -9.03 -28.34 24.80
N THR A 386 -7.99 -28.86 25.42
CA THR A 386 -7.80 -30.28 25.71
C THR A 386 -8.46 -30.63 27.01
#